data_84a09221e62d355a3fadf6611ff6747b
#
_entry.id   84a09221e62d355a3fadf6611ff6747b
#
_cell.length_a   1.000
_cell.length_b   1.000
_cell.length_c   1.000
_cell.angle_alpha   90.00
_cell.angle_beta   90.00
_cell.angle_gamma   90.00
#
_symmetry.space_group_name_H-M   'P 1'
#
loop_
_entity.id
_entity.type
_entity.pdbx_description
1 polymer ?
#
loop_
_entity_poly.entity_id
_entity_poly.type
_entity_poly.pdbx_seq_one_letter_code
_entity_poly.pdbx_strand_id
1 'polypeptide(L)'
;MQVAIALFPGNTALDAVGPYEVLQRVPSFDVVFVGHRRGEVRSDNAMLGLLCDAAFDELTRPDVVIFPGGIGTRTLIHDQTVLDWVREAHRHTLLTTSVCTGGLVLAAAGLRNGLTATTHWRVQDLFNSLGARYVPQRVVEHLPERVITAAGVSSGIDMGLRLVELLVSREAAEASQLMIEYDPQPPVDAGSLAKASPATHRLALEFYQHRL
;
A
#
# COMPACT_ATOMS: atom_id res chain seq x y z
N MET A 1 -3.67 18.12 5.48
CA MET A 1 -2.50 17.24 5.22
C MET A 1 -2.65 16.64 3.84
N GLN A 2 -1.62 16.72 3.02
CA GLN A 2 -1.64 16.20 1.66
C GLN A 2 -1.19 14.74 1.65
N VAL A 3 -2.02 13.87 1.09
CA VAL A 3 -1.75 12.42 0.99
C VAL A 3 -1.55 12.06 -0.47
N ALA A 4 -0.36 11.59 -0.83
CA ALA A 4 -0.05 11.07 -2.15
C ALA A 4 -0.25 9.55 -2.19
N ILE A 5 -1.16 9.07 -3.02
CA ILE A 5 -1.33 7.64 -3.31
C ILE A 5 -0.74 7.37 -4.69
N ALA A 6 0.33 6.56 -4.75
CA ALA A 6 1.02 6.26 -5.99
C ALA A 6 0.20 5.32 -6.89
N LEU A 7 0.09 5.65 -8.18
CA LEU A 7 -0.50 4.79 -9.20
C LEU A 7 0.51 4.48 -10.30
N PHE A 8 0.46 3.26 -10.79
CA PHE A 8 1.34 2.76 -11.85
C PHE A 8 0.67 1.62 -12.62
N PRO A 9 1.04 1.37 -13.87
CA PRO A 9 0.50 0.25 -14.64
C PRO A 9 0.67 -1.08 -13.92
N GLY A 10 -0.40 -1.85 -13.82
CA GLY A 10 -0.39 -3.12 -13.09
C GLY A 10 -0.47 -2.97 -11.56
N ASN A 11 -1.00 -1.86 -11.05
CA ASN A 11 -1.34 -1.74 -9.63
C ASN A 11 -2.55 -2.61 -9.27
N THR A 12 -2.59 -3.11 -8.05
CA THR A 12 -3.80 -3.74 -7.49
C THR A 12 -4.74 -2.63 -7.00
N ALA A 13 -5.89 -2.49 -7.63
CA ALA A 13 -6.78 -1.35 -7.42
C ALA A 13 -7.16 -1.12 -5.95
N LEU A 14 -7.53 -2.18 -5.21
CA LEU A 14 -7.97 -2.05 -3.82
C LEU A 14 -6.83 -1.58 -2.89
N ASP A 15 -5.57 -1.83 -3.24
CA ASP A 15 -4.42 -1.32 -2.47
C ASP A 15 -4.37 0.21 -2.45
N ALA A 16 -4.87 0.85 -3.51
CA ALA A 16 -4.99 2.30 -3.61
C ALA A 16 -6.36 2.80 -3.11
N VAL A 17 -7.44 2.20 -3.59
CA VAL A 17 -8.82 2.64 -3.32
C VAL A 17 -9.24 2.36 -1.87
N GLY A 18 -8.75 1.28 -1.25
CA GLY A 18 -9.05 0.97 0.14
C GLY A 18 -8.63 2.06 1.13
N PRO A 19 -7.36 2.44 1.17
CA PRO A 19 -6.93 3.59 1.96
C PRO A 19 -7.59 4.91 1.54
N TYR A 20 -7.79 5.13 0.23
CA TYR A 20 -8.48 6.31 -0.28
C TYR A 20 -9.86 6.46 0.34
N GLU A 21 -10.69 5.40 0.36
CA GLU A 21 -12.06 5.46 0.90
C GLU A 21 -12.09 5.80 2.39
N VAL A 22 -11.08 5.39 3.15
CA VAL A 22 -10.94 5.76 4.56
C VAL A 22 -10.55 7.24 4.70
N LEU A 23 -9.50 7.66 4.00
CA LEU A 23 -8.86 8.95 4.23
C LEU A 23 -9.67 10.11 3.66
N GLN A 24 -10.32 9.94 2.51
CA GLN A 24 -11.12 10.98 1.87
C GLN A 24 -12.38 11.36 2.66
N ARG A 25 -12.77 10.56 3.68
CA ARG A 25 -13.86 10.86 4.61
C ARG A 25 -13.45 11.88 5.69
N VAL A 26 -12.16 12.10 5.88
CA VAL A 26 -11.63 12.95 6.95
C VAL A 26 -11.25 14.32 6.38
N PRO A 27 -11.92 15.42 6.77
CA PRO A 27 -11.76 16.73 6.13
C PRO A 27 -10.36 17.34 6.19
N SER A 28 -9.50 16.84 7.09
CA SER A 28 -8.11 17.32 7.22
C SER A 28 -7.16 16.68 6.19
N PHE A 29 -7.60 15.69 5.42
CA PHE A 29 -6.79 15.08 4.36
C PHE A 29 -7.21 15.57 2.97
N ASP A 30 -6.20 15.93 2.18
CA ASP A 30 -6.31 16.22 0.75
C ASP A 30 -5.62 15.07 0.01
N VAL A 31 -6.40 14.15 -0.57
CA VAL A 31 -5.88 12.92 -1.19
C VAL A 31 -5.70 13.13 -2.69
N VAL A 32 -4.48 12.89 -3.17
CA VAL A 32 -4.09 13.07 -4.57
C VAL A 32 -3.50 11.76 -5.10
N PHE A 33 -4.01 11.29 -6.23
CA PHE A 33 -3.40 10.17 -6.95
C PHE A 33 -2.24 10.67 -7.81
N VAL A 34 -1.06 10.08 -7.62
CA VAL A 34 0.18 10.48 -8.31
C VAL A 34 0.79 9.33 -9.10
N GLY A 35 1.42 9.64 -10.22
CA GLY A 35 2.08 8.63 -11.05
C GLY A 35 3.22 9.22 -11.88
N HIS A 36 3.77 8.46 -12.84
CA HIS A 36 4.79 8.99 -13.75
C HIS A 36 4.30 10.20 -14.58
N ARG A 37 3.00 10.26 -14.82
CA ARG A 37 2.34 11.35 -15.55
C ARG A 37 0.87 11.41 -15.15
N ARG A 38 0.24 12.55 -15.37
CA ARG A 38 -1.21 12.70 -15.27
C ARG A 38 -1.93 11.79 -16.27
N GLY A 39 -3.11 11.35 -15.92
CA GLY A 39 -3.99 10.57 -16.79
C GLY A 39 -4.27 9.17 -16.31
N GLU A 40 -4.86 8.37 -17.16
CA GLU A 40 -5.34 7.04 -16.83
C GLU A 40 -4.20 6.04 -16.65
N VAL A 41 -4.33 5.23 -15.60
CA VAL A 41 -3.47 4.09 -15.29
C VAL A 41 -4.33 2.84 -15.09
N ARG A 42 -3.98 1.74 -15.75
CA ARG A 42 -4.72 0.48 -15.67
C ARG A 42 -4.22 -0.42 -14.54
N SER A 43 -5.18 -1.05 -13.86
CA SER A 43 -4.93 -2.06 -12.82
C SER A 43 -4.25 -3.32 -13.36
N ASP A 44 -3.93 -4.26 -12.48
CA ASP A 44 -3.21 -5.51 -12.77
C ASP A 44 -3.87 -6.40 -13.82
N ASN A 45 -5.20 -6.38 -13.95
CA ASN A 45 -5.95 -7.09 -15.00
C ASN A 45 -6.36 -6.18 -16.17
N ALA A 46 -5.90 -4.95 -16.22
CA ALA A 46 -6.18 -3.92 -17.21
C ALA A 46 -7.66 -3.52 -17.39
N MET A 47 -8.57 -4.04 -16.56
CA MET A 47 -10.01 -3.75 -16.69
C MET A 47 -10.42 -2.46 -15.99
N LEU A 48 -9.80 -2.14 -14.85
CA LEU A 48 -10.11 -0.93 -14.10
C LEU A 48 -9.07 0.16 -14.37
N GLY A 49 -9.53 1.34 -14.78
CA GLY A 49 -8.71 2.54 -14.91
C GLY A 49 -8.87 3.43 -13.68
N LEU A 50 -7.75 3.91 -13.17
CA LEU A 50 -7.69 4.96 -12.14
C LEU A 50 -6.97 6.17 -12.76
N LEU A 51 -7.29 7.38 -12.28
CA LEU A 51 -6.70 8.62 -12.79
C LEU A 51 -5.60 9.14 -11.87
N CYS A 52 -4.42 9.42 -12.43
CA CYS A 52 -3.40 10.22 -11.75
C CYS A 52 -3.74 11.71 -11.90
N ASP A 53 -3.90 12.40 -10.79
CA ASP A 53 -4.18 13.84 -10.74
C ASP A 53 -2.92 14.68 -10.90
N ALA A 54 -1.76 14.11 -10.55
CA ALA A 54 -0.46 14.76 -10.64
C ALA A 54 0.65 13.77 -11.09
N ALA A 55 1.71 14.31 -11.66
CA ALA A 55 2.95 13.57 -11.88
C ALA A 55 3.81 13.57 -10.60
N PHE A 56 4.76 12.62 -10.48
CA PHE A 56 5.65 12.53 -9.33
C PHE A 56 6.48 13.81 -9.11
N ASP A 57 6.91 14.48 -10.17
CA ASP A 57 7.68 15.72 -10.11
C ASP A 57 6.84 16.95 -9.72
N GLU A 58 5.51 16.87 -9.89
CA GLU A 58 4.58 17.92 -9.48
C GLU A 58 4.22 17.84 -7.97
N LEU A 59 4.42 16.68 -7.33
CA LEU A 59 4.11 16.45 -5.91
C LEU A 59 5.28 15.75 -5.20
N THR A 60 6.28 16.53 -4.81
CA THR A 60 7.53 16.02 -4.23
C THR A 60 7.57 16.03 -2.70
N ARG A 61 6.63 16.74 -2.04
CA ARG A 61 6.63 16.92 -0.58
C ARG A 61 5.24 16.71 0.05
N PRO A 62 4.60 15.55 -0.17
CA PRO A 62 3.36 15.25 0.52
C PRO A 62 3.61 15.02 2.02
N ASP A 63 2.56 15.21 2.85
CA ASP A 63 2.62 14.87 4.27
C ASP A 63 2.61 13.35 4.49
N VAL A 64 1.91 12.61 3.62
CA VAL A 64 1.82 11.14 3.68
C VAL A 64 1.99 10.56 2.28
N VAL A 65 2.75 9.48 2.18
CA VAL A 65 2.84 8.64 0.97
C VAL A 65 2.21 7.29 1.24
N ILE A 66 1.35 6.84 0.34
CA ILE A 66 0.84 5.46 0.28
C ILE A 66 1.31 4.85 -1.03
N PHE A 67 2.09 3.77 -0.96
CA PHE A 67 2.57 3.04 -2.12
C PHE A 67 1.82 1.70 -2.25
N PRO A 68 0.86 1.57 -3.18
CA PRO A 68 0.11 0.34 -3.43
C PRO A 68 1.00 -0.77 -3.98
N GLY A 69 0.51 -1.99 -3.94
CA GLY A 69 1.12 -3.11 -4.63
C GLY A 69 0.50 -3.40 -5.99
N GLY A 70 0.82 -4.55 -6.51
CA GLY A 70 0.43 -5.05 -7.83
C GLY A 70 1.60 -5.67 -8.57
N ILE A 71 1.31 -6.29 -9.71
CA ILE A 71 2.34 -6.96 -10.51
C ILE A 71 3.40 -5.96 -11.01
N GLY A 72 3.01 -4.72 -11.30
CA GLY A 72 3.89 -3.65 -11.78
C GLY A 72 5.03 -3.31 -10.82
N THR A 73 4.92 -3.63 -9.53
CA THR A 73 6.01 -3.36 -8.56
C THR A 73 7.33 -4.04 -8.91
N ARG A 74 7.30 -5.17 -9.68
CA ARG A 74 8.51 -5.86 -10.16
C ARG A 74 9.34 -5.02 -11.11
N THR A 75 8.70 -4.16 -11.87
CA THR A 75 9.39 -3.18 -12.73
C THR A 75 9.84 -1.98 -11.91
N LEU A 76 8.99 -1.51 -11.00
CA LEU A 76 9.25 -0.29 -10.22
C LEU A 76 10.42 -0.39 -9.25
N ILE A 77 10.77 -1.60 -8.76
CA ILE A 77 11.97 -1.77 -7.92
C ILE A 77 13.29 -1.46 -8.65
N HIS A 78 13.24 -1.31 -9.97
CA HIS A 78 14.37 -0.92 -10.83
C HIS A 78 14.16 0.45 -11.49
N ASP A 79 13.03 1.10 -11.26
CA ASP A 79 12.70 2.41 -11.82
C ASP A 79 13.28 3.53 -10.94
N GLN A 80 14.39 4.10 -11.42
CA GLN A 80 15.12 5.11 -10.64
C GLN A 80 14.27 6.37 -10.38
N THR A 81 13.40 6.76 -11.31
CA THR A 81 12.49 7.91 -11.14
C THR A 81 11.56 7.71 -9.95
N VAL A 82 10.97 6.52 -9.84
CA VAL A 82 10.09 6.17 -8.71
C VAL A 82 10.87 6.07 -7.40
N LEU A 83 12.03 5.40 -7.42
CA LEU A 83 12.85 5.23 -6.22
C LEU A 83 13.35 6.57 -5.67
N ASP A 84 13.76 7.49 -6.54
CA ASP A 84 14.21 8.81 -6.14
C ASP A 84 13.06 9.67 -5.63
N TRP A 85 11.87 9.59 -6.24
CA TRP A 85 10.68 10.25 -5.73
C TRP A 85 10.31 9.74 -4.32
N VAL A 86 10.32 8.43 -4.11
CA VAL A 86 10.03 7.83 -2.79
C VAL A 86 11.05 8.32 -1.74
N ARG A 87 12.34 8.35 -2.08
CA ARG A 87 13.39 8.84 -1.18
C ARG A 87 13.22 10.31 -0.85
N GLU A 88 12.95 11.14 -1.86
CA GLU A 88 12.77 12.59 -1.68
C GLU A 88 11.49 12.87 -0.86
N ALA A 89 10.36 12.27 -1.21
CA ALA A 89 9.13 12.42 -0.45
C ALA A 89 9.33 12.02 1.02
N HIS A 90 9.99 10.87 1.27
CA HIS A 90 10.24 10.38 2.64
C HIS A 90 11.02 11.36 3.53
N ARG A 91 11.86 12.23 2.97
CA ARG A 91 12.58 13.27 3.75
C ARG A 91 11.62 14.24 4.40
N HIS A 92 10.45 14.45 3.82
CA HIS A 92 9.48 15.47 4.19
C HIS A 92 8.19 14.89 4.79
N THR A 93 7.84 13.62 4.50
CA THR A 93 6.61 13.01 4.99
C THR A 93 6.57 12.86 6.50
N LEU A 94 5.38 12.98 7.07
CA LEU A 94 5.07 12.51 8.42
C LEU A 94 5.10 10.98 8.47
N LEU A 95 4.53 10.34 7.44
CA LEU A 95 4.51 8.88 7.30
C LEU A 95 4.65 8.48 5.82
N THR A 96 5.54 7.52 5.55
CA THR A 96 5.66 6.83 4.26
C THR A 96 5.16 5.41 4.43
N THR A 97 4.15 5.02 3.64
CA THR A 97 3.46 3.76 3.87
C THR A 97 3.36 2.92 2.61
N SER A 98 3.12 1.62 2.77
CA SER A 98 2.89 0.71 1.66
C SER A 98 1.80 -0.31 1.96
N VAL A 99 1.13 -0.75 0.91
CA VAL A 99 0.19 -1.87 0.94
C VAL A 99 0.71 -2.98 0.04
N CYS A 100 0.55 -4.23 0.47
CA CYS A 100 0.82 -5.39 -0.38
C CYS A 100 2.27 -5.38 -0.91
N THR A 101 2.47 -5.62 -2.20
CA THR A 101 3.79 -5.60 -2.84
C THR A 101 4.40 -4.20 -3.01
N GLY A 102 3.69 -3.14 -2.63
CA GLY A 102 4.27 -1.79 -2.51
C GLY A 102 5.45 -1.71 -1.55
N GLY A 103 5.47 -2.59 -0.55
CA GLY A 103 6.62 -2.75 0.33
C GLY A 103 7.93 -3.06 -0.37
N LEU A 104 7.89 -3.74 -1.54
CA LEU A 104 9.08 -4.01 -2.36
C LEU A 104 9.72 -2.70 -2.85
N VAL A 105 8.90 -1.72 -3.23
CA VAL A 105 9.40 -0.43 -3.72
C VAL A 105 10.03 0.37 -2.58
N LEU A 106 9.41 0.37 -1.39
CA LEU A 106 10.01 1.01 -0.22
C LEU A 106 11.33 0.34 0.19
N ALA A 107 11.42 -1.00 0.10
CA ALA A 107 12.65 -1.75 0.36
C ALA A 107 13.73 -1.40 -0.66
N ALA A 108 13.41 -1.39 -1.97
CA ALA A 108 14.33 -1.02 -3.03
C ALA A 108 14.79 0.44 -2.93
N ALA A 109 13.94 1.33 -2.41
CA ALA A 109 14.32 2.71 -2.09
C ALA A 109 15.24 2.82 -0.87
N GLY A 110 15.48 1.73 -0.12
CA GLY A 110 16.35 1.70 1.06
C GLY A 110 15.66 2.08 2.37
N LEU A 111 14.35 2.29 2.38
CA LEU A 111 13.61 2.74 3.57
C LEU A 111 13.41 1.62 4.62
N ARG A 112 13.81 0.39 4.31
CA ARG A 112 13.52 -0.82 5.10
C ARG A 112 14.74 -1.59 5.58
N ASN A 113 15.93 -1.08 5.39
CA ASN A 113 17.16 -1.80 5.72
C ASN A 113 17.21 -2.19 7.21
N GLY A 114 17.18 -3.52 7.46
CA GLY A 114 17.25 -4.10 8.79
C GLY A 114 15.97 -4.04 9.63
N LEU A 115 14.91 -3.39 9.15
CA LEU A 115 13.63 -3.29 9.87
C LEU A 115 12.74 -4.50 9.59
N THR A 116 11.94 -4.89 10.60
CA THR A 116 10.82 -5.79 10.37
C THR A 116 9.74 -5.09 9.55
N ALA A 117 9.13 -5.81 8.61
CA ALA A 117 8.09 -5.24 7.77
C ALA A 117 7.16 -6.32 7.24
N THR A 118 5.99 -5.93 6.80
CA THR A 118 5.08 -6.84 6.13
C THR A 118 4.88 -6.47 4.67
N THR A 119 4.48 -7.45 3.89
CA THR A 119 4.15 -7.33 2.46
C THR A 119 3.16 -8.44 2.10
N HIS A 120 2.75 -8.52 0.85
CA HIS A 120 1.93 -9.66 0.42
C HIS A 120 2.71 -10.97 0.57
N TRP A 121 2.09 -11.99 1.16
CA TRP A 121 2.70 -13.28 1.51
C TRP A 121 3.45 -13.98 0.38
N ARG A 122 3.10 -13.70 -0.88
CA ARG A 122 3.72 -14.32 -2.06
C ARG A 122 5.10 -13.78 -2.42
N VAL A 123 5.51 -12.67 -1.87
CA VAL A 123 6.77 -12.00 -2.24
C VAL A 123 7.74 -11.88 -1.06
N GLN A 124 7.52 -12.64 0.01
CA GLN A 124 8.35 -12.57 1.21
C GLN A 124 9.84 -12.79 0.94
N ASP A 125 10.19 -13.75 0.06
CA ASP A 125 11.59 -14.05 -0.26
C ASP A 125 12.26 -12.91 -1.03
N LEU A 126 11.57 -12.36 -2.05
CA LEU A 126 12.03 -11.18 -2.77
C LEU A 126 12.14 -9.97 -1.82
N PHE A 127 11.18 -9.80 -0.91
CA PHE A 127 11.18 -8.73 0.06
C PHE A 127 12.40 -8.81 1.01
N ASN A 128 12.69 -10.01 1.51
CA ASN A 128 13.89 -10.26 2.33
C ASN A 128 15.19 -10.01 1.56
N SER A 129 15.23 -10.37 0.27
CA SER A 129 16.44 -10.14 -0.57
C SER A 129 16.71 -8.64 -0.81
N LEU A 130 15.71 -7.77 -0.65
CA LEU A 130 15.84 -6.32 -0.72
C LEU A 130 16.21 -5.67 0.63
N GLY A 131 16.60 -6.48 1.63
CA GLY A 131 17.11 -6.00 2.92
C GLY A 131 16.05 -5.76 3.99
N ALA A 132 14.77 -5.98 3.72
CA ALA A 132 13.72 -5.97 4.72
C ALA A 132 13.64 -7.32 5.45
N ARG A 133 13.06 -7.35 6.65
CA ARG A 133 12.80 -8.57 7.42
C ARG A 133 11.30 -8.83 7.51
N TYR A 134 10.80 -9.74 6.69
CA TYR A 134 9.36 -10.06 6.64
C TYR A 134 8.85 -10.61 7.98
N VAL A 135 7.68 -10.11 8.39
CA VAL A 135 6.87 -10.66 9.49
C VAL A 135 5.41 -10.80 9.04
N PRO A 136 4.71 -11.90 9.42
CA PRO A 136 3.35 -12.19 8.96
C PRO A 136 2.30 -11.40 9.79
N GLN A 137 2.50 -10.10 9.92
CA GLN A 137 1.56 -9.20 10.59
C GLN A 137 0.74 -8.41 9.56
N ARG A 138 -0.48 -8.02 9.94
CA ARG A 138 -1.37 -7.30 9.03
C ARG A 138 -0.92 -5.87 8.78
N VAL A 139 -0.44 -5.19 9.83
CA VAL A 139 0.21 -3.86 9.75
C VAL A 139 1.44 -3.90 10.65
N VAL A 140 2.55 -3.33 10.19
CA VAL A 140 3.80 -3.16 10.93
C VAL A 140 4.20 -1.70 10.93
N GLU A 141 4.45 -1.16 12.12
CA GLU A 141 4.75 0.24 12.34
C GLU A 141 6.19 0.44 12.83
N HIS A 142 6.88 1.39 12.22
CA HIS A 142 8.16 1.93 12.67
C HIS A 142 8.03 3.46 12.70
N LEU A 143 7.42 3.97 13.77
CA LEU A 143 7.11 5.41 13.91
C LEU A 143 8.35 6.29 14.02
N PRO A 144 9.44 5.89 14.69
CA PRO A 144 10.69 6.66 14.66
C PRO A 144 11.25 6.82 13.25
N GLU A 145 11.15 5.81 12.41
CA GLU A 145 11.57 5.81 11.00
C GLU A 145 10.49 6.36 10.07
N ARG A 146 9.31 6.70 10.62
CA ARG A 146 8.16 7.23 9.88
C ARG A 146 7.67 6.31 8.76
N VAL A 147 7.73 4.99 8.98
CA VAL A 147 7.34 4.01 7.97
C VAL A 147 6.33 3.01 8.53
N ILE A 148 5.24 2.78 7.78
CA ILE A 148 4.22 1.77 8.09
C ILE A 148 4.05 0.88 6.86
N THR A 149 3.96 -0.44 7.06
CA THR A 149 3.63 -1.38 5.99
C THR A 149 2.39 -2.18 6.31
N ALA A 150 1.54 -2.40 5.32
CA ALA A 150 0.40 -3.28 5.38
C ALA A 150 0.61 -4.52 4.49
N ALA A 151 0.05 -5.64 4.93
CA ALA A 151 0.08 -6.92 4.21
C ALA A 151 -0.75 -6.87 2.91
N GLY A 152 -1.31 -7.99 2.45
CA GLY A 152 -2.05 -8.04 1.18
C GLY A 152 -3.38 -7.33 1.18
N VAL A 153 -3.64 -6.69 0.14
CA VAL A 153 -4.82 -6.05 -0.46
C VAL A 153 -5.74 -5.34 0.55
N SER A 154 -6.60 -6.05 1.27
CA SER A 154 -7.58 -5.46 2.19
C SER A 154 -6.96 -4.83 3.45
N SER A 155 -5.71 -5.16 3.78
CA SER A 155 -5.02 -4.58 4.95
C SER A 155 -4.70 -3.08 4.79
N GLY A 156 -4.79 -2.56 3.57
CA GLY A 156 -4.71 -1.13 3.30
C GLY A 156 -5.83 -0.33 3.98
N ILE A 157 -7.01 -0.92 4.17
CA ILE A 157 -8.12 -0.29 4.89
C ILE A 157 -7.76 -0.14 6.37
N ASP A 158 -7.27 -1.20 7.02
CA ASP A 158 -6.84 -1.16 8.42
C ASP A 158 -5.70 -0.14 8.62
N MET A 159 -4.74 -0.12 7.69
CA MET A 159 -3.67 0.88 7.70
C MET A 159 -4.22 2.30 7.53
N GLY A 160 -5.19 2.52 6.65
CA GLY A 160 -5.85 3.82 6.46
C GLY A 160 -6.49 4.31 7.76
N LEU A 161 -7.24 3.46 8.46
CA LEU A 161 -7.82 3.80 9.77
C LEU A 161 -6.73 4.12 10.80
N ARG A 162 -5.64 3.37 10.81
CA ARG A 162 -4.51 3.63 11.70
C ARG A 162 -3.82 4.97 11.39
N LEU A 163 -3.72 5.37 10.13
CA LEU A 163 -3.20 6.68 9.74
C LEU A 163 -4.09 7.81 10.28
N VAL A 164 -5.41 7.66 10.19
CA VAL A 164 -6.35 8.64 10.78
C VAL A 164 -6.16 8.73 12.30
N GLU A 165 -6.06 7.60 12.98
CA GLU A 165 -5.84 7.56 14.43
C GLU A 165 -4.54 8.26 14.85
N LEU A 166 -3.44 8.01 14.13
CA LEU A 166 -2.13 8.59 14.43
C LEU A 166 -2.02 10.08 14.11
N LEU A 167 -2.64 10.52 13.03
CA LEU A 167 -2.44 11.86 12.49
C LEU A 167 -3.57 12.84 12.86
N VAL A 168 -4.71 12.33 13.29
CA VAL A 168 -5.87 13.16 13.67
C VAL A 168 -6.33 12.80 15.08
N SER A 169 -7.11 11.73 15.23
CA SER A 169 -7.50 11.18 16.53
C SER A 169 -8.16 9.80 16.38
N ARG A 170 -8.34 9.12 17.51
CA ARG A 170 -9.07 7.86 17.56
C ARG A 170 -10.52 8.03 17.16
N GLU A 171 -11.17 9.07 17.64
CA GLU A 171 -12.57 9.35 17.32
C GLU A 171 -12.78 9.63 15.83
N ALA A 172 -11.82 10.30 15.18
CA ALA A 172 -11.85 10.51 13.73
C ALA A 172 -11.71 9.18 12.95
N ALA A 173 -10.87 8.27 13.43
CA ALA A 173 -10.73 6.93 12.85
C ALA A 173 -12.03 6.11 13.01
N GLU A 174 -12.64 6.12 14.19
CA GLU A 174 -13.91 5.45 14.47
C GLU A 174 -15.05 6.06 13.61
N ALA A 175 -15.09 7.37 13.45
CA ALA A 175 -16.05 8.02 12.58
C ALA A 175 -15.87 7.64 11.10
N SER A 176 -14.64 7.62 10.60
CA SER A 176 -14.34 7.18 9.23
C SER A 176 -14.72 5.70 9.02
N GLN A 177 -14.40 4.84 9.98
CA GLN A 177 -14.79 3.43 9.97
C GLN A 177 -16.31 3.26 9.87
N LEU A 178 -17.05 4.01 10.69
CA LEU A 178 -18.52 3.98 10.68
C LEU A 178 -19.08 4.49 9.34
N MET A 179 -18.50 5.55 8.77
CA MET A 179 -18.98 6.11 7.49
C MET A 179 -18.84 5.13 6.32
N ILE A 180 -17.83 4.25 6.34
CA ILE A 180 -17.62 3.22 5.31
C ILE A 180 -18.20 1.86 5.71
N GLU A 181 -18.87 1.76 6.86
CA GLU A 181 -19.43 0.52 7.43
C GLU A 181 -18.41 -0.65 7.42
N TYR A 182 -17.13 -0.35 7.76
CA TYR A 182 -16.11 -1.37 7.78
C TYR A 182 -16.22 -2.25 9.03
N ASP A 183 -17.14 -3.22 8.95
CA ASP A 183 -17.38 -4.28 9.94
C ASP A 183 -17.33 -5.66 9.27
N PRO A 184 -16.12 -6.14 8.89
CA PRO A 184 -15.98 -7.29 8.01
C PRO A 184 -16.46 -8.60 8.64
N GLN A 185 -17.40 -9.27 7.99
CA GLN A 185 -17.98 -10.55 8.37
C GLN A 185 -17.90 -11.53 7.17
N PRO A 186 -16.70 -11.97 6.75
CA PRO A 186 -16.54 -12.85 5.62
C PRO A 186 -17.16 -14.23 5.88
N PRO A 187 -17.79 -14.86 4.88
CA PRO A 187 -18.42 -16.19 5.03
C PRO A 187 -17.39 -17.32 5.17
N VAL A 188 -16.11 -17.03 4.99
CA VAL A 188 -14.99 -17.98 5.07
C VAL A 188 -13.84 -17.37 5.90
N ASP A 189 -13.05 -18.22 6.57
CA ASP A 189 -11.92 -17.77 7.41
C ASP A 189 -10.58 -18.32 6.89
N ALA A 190 -10.18 -17.90 5.69
CA ALA A 190 -8.91 -18.28 5.06
C ALA A 190 -8.11 -17.06 4.60
N GLY A 191 -8.32 -15.90 5.22
CA GLY A 191 -7.73 -14.61 4.80
C GLY A 191 -6.24 -14.41 5.13
N SER A 192 -5.54 -15.42 5.67
CA SER A 192 -4.10 -15.39 5.89
C SER A 192 -3.48 -16.78 5.68
N LEU A 193 -2.16 -16.86 5.45
CA LEU A 193 -1.47 -18.15 5.32
C LEU A 193 -1.65 -19.03 6.57
N ALA A 194 -1.70 -18.44 7.75
CA ALA A 194 -1.88 -19.18 9.00
C ALA A 194 -3.24 -19.85 9.11
N LYS A 195 -4.26 -19.29 8.44
CA LYS A 195 -5.64 -19.79 8.45
C LYS A 195 -5.95 -20.67 7.23
N ALA A 196 -5.26 -20.45 6.12
CA ALA A 196 -5.51 -21.18 4.87
C ALA A 196 -5.03 -22.64 4.95
N SER A 197 -5.87 -23.58 4.49
CA SER A 197 -5.43 -24.95 4.31
C SER A 197 -4.38 -25.10 3.20
N PRO A 198 -3.57 -26.18 3.19
CA PRO A 198 -2.63 -26.42 2.08
C PRO A 198 -3.32 -26.50 0.72
N ALA A 199 -4.55 -27.01 0.65
CA ALA A 199 -5.33 -27.07 -0.58
C ALA A 199 -5.73 -25.66 -1.05
N THR A 200 -6.24 -24.83 -0.13
CA THR A 200 -6.60 -23.43 -0.41
C THR A 200 -5.37 -22.64 -0.88
N HIS A 201 -4.21 -22.86 -0.25
CA HIS A 201 -2.98 -22.20 -0.65
C HIS A 201 -2.55 -22.60 -2.09
N ARG A 202 -2.58 -23.89 -2.45
CA ARG A 202 -2.27 -24.33 -3.82
C ARG A 202 -3.22 -23.70 -4.84
N LEU A 203 -4.53 -23.75 -4.58
CA LEU A 203 -5.53 -23.17 -5.47
C LEU A 203 -5.34 -21.65 -5.66
N ALA A 204 -4.98 -20.94 -4.60
CA ALA A 204 -4.68 -19.51 -4.70
C ALA A 204 -3.46 -19.20 -5.59
N LEU A 205 -2.44 -20.08 -5.58
CA LEU A 205 -1.30 -19.97 -6.49
C LEU A 205 -1.70 -20.26 -7.95
N GLU A 206 -2.55 -21.25 -8.18
CA GLU A 206 -3.09 -21.58 -9.51
C GLU A 206 -3.91 -20.40 -10.08
N PHE A 207 -4.82 -19.82 -9.30
CA PHE A 207 -5.59 -18.63 -9.72
C PHE A 207 -4.71 -17.46 -10.15
N TYR A 208 -3.58 -17.29 -9.48
CA TYR A 208 -2.66 -16.24 -9.85
C TYR A 208 -1.95 -16.51 -11.18
N GLN A 209 -1.53 -17.76 -11.45
CA GLN A 209 -0.88 -18.13 -12.71
C GLN A 209 -1.78 -17.90 -13.93
N HIS A 210 -3.10 -18.06 -13.77
CA HIS A 210 -4.07 -17.80 -14.84
C HIS A 210 -4.33 -16.33 -15.13
N ARG A 211 -3.77 -15.39 -14.32
CA ARG A 211 -3.94 -13.94 -14.49
C ARG A 211 -2.70 -13.23 -15.05
N LEU A 212 -1.62 -13.97 -15.26
CA LEU A 212 -0.39 -13.49 -15.90
C LEU A 212 -0.39 -13.86 -17.38
#